data_efbd8a459504b8e776c9fb5f77980863
#
_entry.id   efbd8a459504b8e776c9fb5f77980863
#
_cell.length_a   1.000
_cell.length_b   1.000
_cell.length_c   1.000
_cell.angle_alpha   90.00
_cell.angle_beta   90.00
_cell.angle_gamma   90.00
#
_symmetry.space_group_name_H-M   'P 1'
#
loop_
_entity.id
_entity.type
_entity.pdbx_description
1 polymer ?
#
loop_
_entity_poly.entity_id
_entity_poly.type
_entity_poly.pdbx_seq_one_letter_code
_entity_poly.pdbx_strand_id
1 'polypeptide(L)'
;MLSTSTKKIFDEVIELSKSNLTNNRVPIAAIIYDYKNQKIIARATNTNSPIGHAELEAIREALEIKKTNRLDDCDIYVTIEPCLMCATAISKCHMRRIYFGAEDKKGGAILNGPRVFENENLRKVDVISHIEEEKTSNLLKKFFTSKRNN
;
A
#
# COMPACT_ATOMS: atom_id res chain seq x y z
N MET A 1 9.75 10.65 14.03
CA MET A 1 8.58 10.14 14.78
C MET A 1 7.32 10.35 13.97
N LEU A 2 6.45 9.32 13.92
CA LEU A 2 5.19 9.41 13.18
C LEU A 2 4.16 10.23 13.96
N SER A 3 3.35 11.00 13.23
CA SER A 3 2.25 11.74 13.85
C SER A 3 1.16 10.79 14.37
N THR A 4 0.32 11.28 15.26
CA THR A 4 -0.81 10.51 15.79
C THR A 4 -1.76 10.10 14.68
N SER A 5 -2.04 11.01 13.72
CA SER A 5 -2.92 10.71 12.60
C SER A 5 -2.33 9.65 11.66
N THR A 6 -1.03 9.69 11.40
CA THR A 6 -0.35 8.68 10.59
C THR A 6 -0.45 7.30 11.24
N LYS A 7 -0.20 7.21 12.54
CA LYS A 7 -0.33 5.95 13.30
C LYS A 7 -1.76 5.41 13.23
N LYS A 8 -2.73 6.28 13.39
CA LYS A 8 -4.15 5.91 13.36
C LYS A 8 -4.56 5.36 11.99
N ILE A 9 -4.13 6.01 10.93
CA ILE A 9 -4.42 5.54 9.56
C ILE A 9 -3.73 4.20 9.30
N PHE A 10 -2.49 4.05 9.77
CA PHE A 10 -1.77 2.78 9.59
C PHE A 10 -2.44 1.64 10.36
N ASP A 11 -2.92 1.90 11.57
CA ASP A 11 -3.70 0.91 12.32
C ASP A 11 -4.97 0.53 11.55
N GLU A 12 -5.62 1.49 10.92
CA GLU A 12 -6.82 1.22 10.12
C GLU A 12 -6.48 0.35 8.89
N VAL A 13 -5.35 0.60 8.21
CA VAL A 13 -4.99 -0.23 7.04
C VAL A 13 -4.66 -1.67 7.46
N ILE A 14 -4.06 -1.87 8.63
CA ILE A 14 -3.82 -3.21 9.17
C ILE A 14 -5.15 -3.92 9.43
N GLU A 15 -6.09 -3.25 10.11
CA GLU A 15 -7.41 -3.84 10.38
C GLU A 15 -8.16 -4.16 9.10
N LEU A 16 -8.08 -3.28 8.11
CA LEU A 16 -8.69 -3.52 6.81
C LEU A 16 -8.09 -4.76 6.12
N SER A 17 -6.78 -4.96 6.22
CA SER A 17 -6.11 -6.12 5.62
C SER A 17 -6.61 -7.44 6.20
N LYS A 18 -6.96 -7.45 7.48
CA LYS A 18 -7.45 -8.65 8.15
C LYS A 18 -8.77 -9.15 7.59
N SER A 19 -9.56 -8.27 6.99
CA SER A 19 -10.83 -8.67 6.36
C SER A 19 -10.64 -9.69 5.24
N ASN A 20 -9.48 -9.69 4.58
CA ASN A 20 -9.18 -10.67 3.54
C ASN A 20 -8.96 -12.08 4.08
N LEU A 21 -8.59 -12.22 5.34
CA LEU A 21 -8.37 -13.54 5.93
C LEU A 21 -9.64 -14.39 5.95
N THR A 22 -10.79 -13.78 6.19
CA THR A 22 -12.08 -14.48 6.18
C THR A 22 -12.49 -14.93 4.79
N ASN A 23 -11.98 -14.26 3.74
CA ASN A 23 -12.26 -14.58 2.34
C ASN A 23 -11.12 -15.39 1.71
N ASN A 24 -10.17 -15.85 2.51
CA ASN A 24 -9.04 -16.64 2.05
C ASN A 24 -8.20 -15.91 1.00
N ARG A 25 -8.08 -14.60 1.15
CA ARG A 25 -7.27 -13.73 0.28
C ARG A 25 -6.07 -13.19 1.04
N VAL A 26 -5.02 -12.85 0.29
CA VAL A 26 -3.81 -12.27 0.88
C VAL A 26 -4.17 -11.02 1.70
N PRO A 27 -3.72 -10.92 2.96
CA PRO A 27 -4.06 -9.81 3.85
C PRO A 27 -3.24 -8.56 3.54
N ILE A 28 -3.51 -7.95 2.41
CA ILE A 28 -2.90 -6.71 1.97
C ILE A 28 -4.01 -5.69 1.74
N ALA A 29 -3.81 -4.48 2.25
CA ALA A 29 -4.77 -3.39 2.10
C ALA A 29 -4.02 -2.10 1.81
N ALA A 30 -4.73 -1.15 1.21
CA ALA A 30 -4.22 0.17 0.94
C ALA A 30 -5.28 1.22 1.26
N ILE A 31 -4.83 2.35 1.80
CA ILE A 31 -5.66 3.52 2.06
C ILE A 31 -5.00 4.71 1.39
N ILE A 32 -5.80 5.52 0.69
CA ILE A 32 -5.33 6.79 0.16
C ILE A 32 -5.94 7.93 0.98
N TYR A 33 -5.04 8.78 1.46
CA TYR A 33 -5.36 9.90 2.32
C TYR A 33 -5.07 11.21 1.60
N ASP A 34 -6.11 12.04 1.49
CA ASP A 34 -5.97 13.38 0.94
C ASP A 34 -5.37 14.27 2.01
N TYR A 35 -4.06 14.50 1.91
CA TYR A 35 -3.31 15.28 2.90
C TYR A 35 -3.78 16.73 2.95
N LYS A 36 -4.12 17.31 1.81
CA LYS A 36 -4.56 18.69 1.73
C LYS A 36 -5.89 18.92 2.45
N ASN A 37 -6.85 18.01 2.25
CA ASN A 37 -8.18 18.10 2.85
C ASN A 37 -8.32 17.27 4.12
N GLN A 38 -7.27 16.57 4.53
CA GLN A 38 -7.18 15.77 5.77
C GLN A 38 -8.30 14.75 5.91
N LYS A 39 -8.49 13.94 4.87
CA LYS A 39 -9.50 12.86 4.90
C LYS A 39 -9.06 11.66 4.05
N ILE A 40 -9.53 10.50 4.48
CA ILE A 40 -9.36 9.26 3.69
C ILE A 40 -10.34 9.31 2.53
N ILE A 41 -9.84 9.06 1.31
CA ILE A 41 -10.67 9.10 0.09
C ILE A 41 -10.81 7.73 -0.58
N ALA A 42 -9.98 6.76 -0.24
CA ALA A 42 -10.08 5.42 -0.84
C ALA A 42 -9.56 4.37 0.12
N ARG A 43 -10.21 3.20 0.10
CA ARG A 43 -9.81 2.01 0.85
C ARG A 43 -9.97 0.80 -0.04
N ALA A 44 -8.99 -0.10 -0.04
CA ALA A 44 -9.08 -1.32 -0.85
C ALA A 44 -8.26 -2.45 -0.25
N THR A 45 -8.60 -3.67 -0.65
CA THR A 45 -7.86 -4.88 -0.31
C THR A 45 -7.51 -5.63 -1.59
N ASN A 46 -6.54 -6.55 -1.52
CA ASN A 46 -6.21 -7.40 -2.64
C ASN A 46 -7.44 -8.23 -3.06
N THR A 47 -7.63 -8.34 -4.37
CA THR A 47 -8.64 -9.20 -4.97
C THR A 47 -8.00 -10.54 -5.38
N ASN A 48 -8.76 -11.41 -6.03
CA ASN A 48 -8.24 -12.67 -6.58
C ASN A 48 -7.60 -12.49 -7.96
N SER A 49 -7.69 -11.30 -8.54
CA SER A 49 -7.05 -10.99 -9.82
C SER A 49 -5.54 -10.78 -9.62
N PRO A 50 -4.70 -11.28 -10.54
CA PRO A 50 -3.25 -11.08 -10.43
C PRO A 50 -2.82 -9.61 -10.53
N ILE A 51 -3.68 -8.75 -11.07
CA ILE A 51 -3.43 -7.31 -11.13
C ILE A 51 -4.34 -6.51 -10.20
N GLY A 52 -5.25 -7.17 -9.50
CA GLY A 52 -6.18 -6.53 -8.57
C GLY A 52 -5.57 -6.34 -7.19
N HIS A 53 -4.41 -5.70 -7.14
CA HIS A 53 -3.73 -5.38 -5.89
C HIS A 53 -4.42 -4.21 -5.18
N ALA A 54 -4.37 -4.22 -3.86
CA ALA A 54 -4.98 -3.18 -3.04
C ALA A 54 -4.59 -1.77 -3.49
N GLU A 55 -3.32 -1.57 -3.82
CA GLU A 55 -2.80 -0.26 -4.22
C GLU A 55 -3.48 0.23 -5.51
N LEU A 56 -3.56 -0.64 -6.54
CA LEU A 56 -4.18 -0.27 -7.82
C LEU A 56 -5.68 0.00 -7.65
N GLU A 57 -6.36 -0.81 -6.84
CA GLU A 57 -7.78 -0.62 -6.57
C GLU A 57 -8.04 0.71 -5.86
N ALA A 58 -7.21 1.04 -4.86
CA ALA A 58 -7.33 2.30 -4.13
C ALA A 58 -7.01 3.51 -5.03
N ILE A 59 -5.99 3.40 -5.86
CA ILE A 59 -5.60 4.47 -6.81
C ILE A 59 -6.74 4.74 -7.79
N ARG A 60 -7.33 3.69 -8.35
CA ARG A 60 -8.43 3.81 -9.30
C ARG A 60 -9.61 4.55 -8.67
N GLU A 61 -9.98 4.17 -7.46
CA GLU A 61 -11.05 4.82 -6.71
C GLU A 61 -10.74 6.29 -6.43
N ALA A 62 -9.52 6.59 -5.99
CA ALA A 62 -9.11 7.95 -5.66
C ALA A 62 -9.13 8.86 -6.89
N LEU A 63 -8.66 8.39 -8.04
CA LEU A 63 -8.69 9.15 -9.29
C LEU A 63 -10.13 9.48 -9.70
N GLU A 64 -11.03 8.52 -9.53
CA GLU A 64 -12.45 8.70 -9.86
C GLU A 64 -13.10 9.70 -8.93
N ILE A 65 -12.84 9.61 -7.63
CA ILE A 65 -13.40 10.54 -6.62
C ILE A 65 -12.89 11.96 -6.82
N LYS A 66 -11.60 12.12 -7.07
CA LYS A 66 -10.99 13.43 -7.28
C LYS A 66 -11.22 13.98 -8.69
N LYS A 67 -11.69 13.16 -9.61
CA LYS A 67 -11.92 13.51 -11.02
C LYS A 67 -10.67 14.15 -11.65
N THR A 68 -9.51 13.53 -11.41
CA THR A 68 -8.21 14.02 -11.88
C THR A 68 -7.33 12.84 -12.25
N ASN A 69 -6.26 13.12 -12.98
CA ASN A 69 -5.23 12.12 -13.29
C ASN A 69 -3.96 12.33 -12.46
N ARG A 70 -4.02 13.16 -11.42
CA ARG A 70 -2.88 13.42 -10.53
C ARG A 70 -3.34 13.40 -9.09
N LEU A 71 -2.53 12.78 -8.23
CA LEU A 71 -2.80 12.65 -6.80
C LEU A 71 -1.71 13.34 -5.97
N ASP A 72 -1.26 14.52 -6.42
CA ASP A 72 -0.17 15.29 -5.81
C ASP A 72 -0.37 15.58 -4.32
N ASP A 73 -1.63 15.75 -3.92
CA ASP A 73 -1.99 16.08 -2.53
C ASP A 73 -2.29 14.85 -1.69
N CYS A 74 -2.02 13.65 -2.22
CA CYS A 74 -2.41 12.40 -1.56
C CYS A 74 -1.22 11.56 -1.15
N ASP A 75 -1.40 10.85 -0.04
CA ASP A 75 -0.48 9.83 0.45
C ASP A 75 -1.15 8.46 0.36
N ILE A 76 -0.35 7.42 0.17
CA ILE A 76 -0.85 6.05 0.19
C ILE A 76 -0.24 5.29 1.36
N TYR A 77 -1.08 4.52 2.06
CA TYR A 77 -0.70 3.66 3.17
C TYR A 77 -0.94 2.22 2.76
N VAL A 78 0.09 1.39 2.83
CA VAL A 78 0.01 -0.02 2.41
C VAL A 78 0.59 -0.91 3.51
N THR A 79 -0.01 -2.07 3.72
CA THR A 79 0.45 -2.98 4.77
C THR A 79 1.84 -3.55 4.50
N ILE A 80 2.23 -3.69 3.22
CA ILE A 80 3.53 -4.25 2.84
C ILE A 80 4.13 -3.47 1.67
N GLU A 81 5.44 -3.61 1.48
CA GLU A 81 6.14 -2.99 0.35
C GLU A 81 5.48 -3.33 -0.99
N PRO A 82 5.11 -2.33 -1.80
CA PRO A 82 4.53 -2.57 -3.12
C PRO A 82 5.44 -3.26 -4.11
N CYS A 83 4.83 -4.04 -5.01
CA CYS A 83 5.52 -4.66 -6.15
C CYS A 83 5.83 -3.62 -7.24
N LEU A 84 6.53 -4.05 -8.27
CA LEU A 84 6.92 -3.19 -9.40
C LEU A 84 5.73 -2.48 -10.05
N MET A 85 4.67 -3.22 -10.31
CA MET A 85 3.45 -2.67 -10.94
C MET A 85 2.86 -1.54 -10.10
N CYS A 86 2.68 -1.78 -8.81
CA CYS A 86 2.05 -0.82 -7.91
C CYS A 86 2.95 0.37 -7.61
N ALA A 87 4.23 0.15 -7.38
CA ALA A 87 5.18 1.22 -7.14
C ALA A 87 5.27 2.17 -8.34
N THR A 88 5.28 1.62 -9.55
CA THR A 88 5.27 2.41 -10.79
C THR A 88 3.97 3.22 -10.91
N ALA A 89 2.83 2.62 -10.59
CA ALA A 89 1.54 3.32 -10.63
C ALA A 89 1.50 4.49 -9.64
N ILE A 90 2.03 4.28 -8.44
CA ILE A 90 2.12 5.33 -7.40
C ILE A 90 2.92 6.53 -7.93
N SER A 91 4.07 6.26 -8.56
CA SER A 91 4.90 7.29 -9.16
C SER A 91 4.17 8.01 -10.30
N LYS A 92 3.54 7.26 -11.21
CA LYS A 92 2.83 7.81 -12.35
C LYS A 92 1.67 8.72 -11.96
N CYS A 93 1.03 8.45 -10.84
CA CYS A 93 -0.07 9.27 -10.34
C CYS A 93 0.41 10.48 -9.52
N HIS A 94 1.72 10.69 -9.44
CA HIS A 94 2.32 11.83 -8.73
C HIS A 94 1.99 11.88 -7.24
N MET A 95 1.82 10.72 -6.60
CA MET A 95 1.53 10.70 -5.16
C MET A 95 2.68 11.30 -4.36
N ARG A 96 2.33 11.97 -3.28
CA ARG A 96 3.30 12.70 -2.46
C ARG A 96 4.19 11.74 -1.66
N ARG A 97 3.60 10.77 -0.98
CA ARG A 97 4.31 9.90 -0.04
C ARG A 97 3.67 8.54 0.05
N ILE A 98 4.50 7.53 0.29
CA ILE A 98 4.03 6.20 0.65
C ILE A 98 4.50 5.83 2.06
N TYR A 99 3.57 5.26 2.83
CA TYR A 99 3.83 4.63 4.12
C TYR A 99 3.57 3.14 3.98
N PHE A 100 4.52 2.29 4.36
CA PHE A 100 4.24 0.85 4.35
C PHE A 100 4.89 0.13 5.54
N GLY A 101 4.44 -1.09 5.79
CA GLY A 101 4.93 -1.91 6.89
C GLY A 101 6.19 -2.68 6.51
N ALA A 102 6.09 -4.00 6.53
CA ALA A 102 7.25 -4.85 6.24
C ALA A 102 7.71 -4.73 4.80
N GLU A 103 9.03 -4.84 4.59
CA GLU A 103 9.56 -4.97 3.25
C GLU A 103 9.25 -6.36 2.69
N ASP A 104 9.15 -6.47 1.38
CA ASP A 104 8.94 -7.72 0.67
C ASP A 104 10.20 -8.04 -0.14
N LYS A 105 11.02 -8.93 0.38
CA LYS A 105 12.31 -9.27 -0.23
C LYS A 105 12.17 -10.01 -1.57
N LYS A 106 11.04 -10.66 -1.79
CA LYS A 106 10.80 -11.42 -3.03
C LYS A 106 10.12 -10.59 -4.11
N GLY A 107 9.11 -9.82 -3.75
CA GLY A 107 8.28 -9.12 -4.73
C GLY A 107 8.30 -7.60 -4.63
N GLY A 108 8.96 -7.04 -3.63
CA GLY A 108 9.02 -5.60 -3.44
C GLY A 108 9.85 -4.91 -4.51
N ALA A 109 9.54 -3.65 -4.76
CA ALA A 109 10.20 -2.88 -5.81
C ALA A 109 10.63 -1.48 -5.37
N ILE A 110 10.54 -1.17 -4.09
CA ILE A 110 10.95 0.13 -3.53
C ILE A 110 12.28 0.02 -2.80
N LEU A 111 12.38 -0.85 -1.79
CA LEU A 111 13.60 -1.13 -1.05
C LEU A 111 14.33 -2.35 -1.60
N ASN A 112 13.63 -3.18 -2.34
CA ASN A 112 14.12 -4.44 -2.90
C ASN A 112 13.96 -4.44 -4.41
N GLY A 113 14.47 -5.47 -5.07
CA GLY A 113 14.30 -5.67 -6.50
C GLY A 113 14.78 -4.47 -7.32
N PRO A 114 13.96 -3.98 -8.25
CA PRO A 114 14.37 -2.90 -9.15
C PRO A 114 14.47 -1.51 -8.50
N ARG A 115 14.00 -1.34 -7.26
CA ARG A 115 14.11 -0.07 -6.51
C ARG A 115 13.71 1.12 -7.38
N VAL A 116 12.47 1.09 -7.85
CA VAL A 116 12.01 1.98 -8.93
C VAL A 116 12.07 3.48 -8.59
N PHE A 117 12.02 3.84 -7.32
CA PHE A 117 12.10 5.27 -6.95
C PHE A 117 13.53 5.81 -7.00
N GLU A 118 14.52 4.96 -7.24
CA GLU A 118 15.89 5.37 -7.53
C GLU A 118 16.11 5.62 -9.04
N ASN A 119 15.13 5.26 -9.88
CA ASN A 119 15.20 5.47 -11.32
C ASN A 119 14.94 6.94 -11.66
N GLU A 120 15.87 7.57 -12.39
CA GLU A 120 15.79 8.99 -12.74
C GLU A 120 14.60 9.32 -13.64
N ASN A 121 14.07 8.34 -14.38
CA ASN A 121 12.96 8.54 -15.30
C ASN A 121 11.59 8.46 -14.62
N LEU A 122 11.56 8.08 -13.33
CA LEU A 122 10.32 8.04 -12.57
C LEU A 122 10.30 9.19 -11.57
N ARG A 123 9.10 9.72 -11.33
CA ARG A 123 8.91 10.73 -10.31
C ARG A 123 9.19 10.12 -8.95
N LYS A 124 9.98 10.82 -8.14
CA LYS A 124 10.30 10.39 -6.78
C LYS A 124 9.09 10.56 -5.87
N VAL A 125 8.91 9.56 -5.02
CA VAL A 125 7.86 9.53 -4.00
C VAL A 125 8.58 9.40 -2.66
N ASP A 126 8.20 10.20 -1.66
CA ASP A 126 8.76 10.05 -0.31
C ASP A 126 8.36 8.69 0.26
N VAL A 127 9.30 8.02 0.93
CA VAL A 127 9.06 6.68 1.47
C VAL A 127 9.25 6.67 2.99
N ILE A 128 8.25 6.18 3.70
CA ILE A 128 8.35 5.86 5.13
C ILE A 128 7.97 4.39 5.29
N SER A 129 8.94 3.58 5.66
CA SER A 129 8.81 2.12 5.68
C SER A 129 8.92 1.55 7.09
N HIS A 130 8.70 0.24 7.20
CA HIS A 130 8.87 -0.54 8.44
C HIS A 130 7.93 -0.13 9.56
N ILE A 131 6.76 0.42 9.22
CA ILE A 131 5.74 0.79 10.21
C ILE A 131 5.04 -0.49 10.65
N GLU A 132 5.02 -0.74 11.97
CA GLU A 132 4.40 -1.98 12.50
C GLU A 132 4.89 -3.22 11.74
N GLU A 133 6.18 -3.25 11.48
CA GLU A 133 6.83 -4.27 10.63
C GLU A 133 6.52 -5.69 11.09
N GLU A 134 6.59 -5.92 12.39
CA GLU A 134 6.34 -7.24 12.96
C GLU A 134 4.90 -7.68 12.75
N LYS A 135 3.93 -6.80 13.00
CA LYS A 135 2.51 -7.09 12.78
C LYS A 135 2.20 -7.42 11.33
N THR A 136 2.68 -6.59 10.40
CA THR A 136 2.40 -6.76 8.98
C THR A 136 3.09 -7.99 8.42
N SER A 137 4.32 -8.25 8.83
CA SER A 137 5.06 -9.45 8.44
C SER A 137 4.37 -10.71 8.95
N ASN A 138 3.92 -10.71 10.21
CA ASN A 138 3.28 -11.87 10.81
C ASN A 138 1.93 -12.20 10.17
N LEU A 139 1.16 -11.20 9.75
CA LEU A 139 -0.10 -11.45 9.04
C LEU A 139 0.13 -12.26 7.76
N LEU A 140 1.14 -11.89 6.99
CA LEU A 140 1.48 -12.59 5.75
C LEU A 140 2.03 -13.98 6.00
N LYS A 141 2.93 -14.12 6.96
CA LYS A 141 3.48 -15.43 7.34
C LYS A 141 2.39 -16.39 7.77
N LYS A 142 1.46 -15.91 8.59
CA LYS A 142 0.33 -16.68 9.07
C LYS A 142 -0.56 -17.16 7.93
N PHE A 143 -0.85 -16.28 6.98
CA PHE A 143 -1.66 -16.60 5.81
C PHE A 143 -1.00 -17.68 4.95
N PHE A 144 0.27 -17.51 4.59
CA PHE A 144 0.98 -18.46 3.74
C PHE A 144 1.25 -19.78 4.43
N THR A 145 1.49 -19.81 5.74
CA THR A 145 1.60 -21.02 6.52
C THR A 145 0.31 -21.81 6.51
N SER A 146 -0.82 -21.14 6.72
CA SER A 146 -2.16 -21.74 6.66
C SER A 146 -2.42 -22.39 5.29
N LYS A 147 -2.05 -21.70 4.22
CA LYS A 147 -2.21 -22.21 2.85
C LYS A 147 -1.39 -23.47 2.58
N ARG A 148 -0.15 -23.52 3.09
CA ARG A 148 0.71 -24.70 2.88
C ARG A 148 0.23 -25.94 3.63
N ASN A 149 -0.52 -25.75 4.72
CA ASN A 149 -1.02 -26.84 5.56
C ASN A 149 -2.40 -27.37 5.11
N ASN A 150 -2.96 -26.79 4.07
CA ASN A 150 -4.27 -27.22 3.54
C ASN A 150 -4.08 -28.08 2.28
#